data_5b79a53bad29d12f36fb861648c57575
#
_entry.id   5b79a53bad29d12f36fb861648c57575
#
_cell.length_a   1.000
_cell.length_b   1.000
_cell.length_c   1.000
_cell.angle_alpha   90.00
_cell.angle_beta   90.00
_cell.angle_gamma   90.00
#
_symmetry.space_group_name_H-M   'P 1'
#
loop_
_entity.id
_entity.type
_entity.pdbx_description
1 polymer ?
#
loop_
_entity_poly.entity_id
_entity_poly.type
_entity_poly.pdbx_seq_one_letter_code
_entity_poly.pdbx_strand_id
1 'polypeptide(L)'
;MKNNLLVYILLCLLNLSWANARNKQQEAEALIKKSVEALYNNPKQASYYAAKVIELFPEERQNDQKAEAMFYYSQAEKLLGNFDVSIKNLYDALEYATPIKS
;
A
#
# COMPACT_ATOMS: atom_id res chain seq x y z
N MET A 1 -43.71 1.27 1.25
CA MET A 1 -42.87 0.13 1.58
C MET A 1 -41.73 -0.12 0.56
N LYS A 2 -41.97 0.08 -0.74
CA LYS A 2 -40.90 -0.09 -1.76
C LYS A 2 -39.75 0.89 -1.59
N ASN A 3 -40.02 2.13 -1.09
CA ASN A 3 -38.99 3.14 -0.91
C ASN A 3 -38.01 2.81 0.23
N ASN A 4 -38.48 2.11 1.27
CA ASN A 4 -37.63 1.72 2.41
C ASN A 4 -36.60 0.66 2.00
N LEU A 5 -36.97 -0.26 1.12
CA LEU A 5 -36.07 -1.30 0.63
C LEU A 5 -34.89 -0.68 -0.15
N LEU A 6 -35.18 0.30 -1.01
CA LEU A 6 -34.15 1.02 -1.78
C LEU A 6 -33.19 1.76 -0.87
N VAL A 7 -33.68 2.41 0.18
CA VAL A 7 -32.84 3.10 1.16
C VAL A 7 -31.92 2.12 1.88
N TYR A 8 -32.44 0.95 2.28
CA TYR A 8 -31.63 -0.09 2.91
C TYR A 8 -30.52 -0.61 1.97
N ILE A 9 -30.83 -0.83 0.70
CA ILE A 9 -29.85 -1.29 -0.28
C ILE A 9 -28.75 -0.24 -0.46
N LEU A 10 -29.12 1.04 -0.55
CA LEU A 10 -28.17 2.14 -0.68
C LEU A 10 -27.27 2.26 0.56
N LEU A 11 -27.83 2.13 1.75
CA LEU A 11 -27.07 2.15 3.00
C LEU A 11 -26.10 0.97 3.08
N CYS A 12 -26.55 -0.22 2.67
CA CYS A 12 -25.68 -1.40 2.64
C CYS A 12 -24.51 -1.23 1.67
N LEU A 13 -24.76 -0.63 0.49
CA LEU A 13 -23.72 -0.36 -0.49
C LEU A 13 -22.70 0.66 0.04
N LEU A 14 -23.16 1.71 0.72
CA LEU A 14 -22.30 2.70 1.35
C LEU A 14 -21.42 2.06 2.44
N ASN A 15 -22.03 1.22 3.29
CA ASN A 15 -21.29 0.52 4.34
C ASN A 15 -20.22 -0.41 3.78
N LEU A 16 -20.52 -1.12 2.67
CA LEU A 16 -19.56 -1.98 2.00
C LEU A 16 -18.38 -1.19 1.46
N SER A 17 -18.64 -0.01 0.88
CA SER A 17 -17.59 0.86 0.34
C SER A 17 -16.65 1.32 1.46
N TRP A 18 -17.19 1.74 2.60
CA TRP A 18 -16.40 2.15 3.76
C TRP A 18 -15.60 0.98 4.35
N ALA A 19 -16.21 -0.18 4.45
CA ALA A 19 -15.56 -1.39 4.97
C ALA A 19 -14.39 -1.80 4.07
N ASN A 20 -14.53 -1.70 2.75
CA ASN A 20 -13.47 -2.01 1.81
C ASN A 20 -12.28 -1.04 1.96
N ALA A 21 -12.53 0.26 2.15
CA ALA A 21 -11.49 1.25 2.37
C ALA A 21 -10.72 0.97 3.66
N ARG A 22 -11.43 0.68 4.75
CA ARG A 22 -10.82 0.30 6.03
C ARG A 22 -10.00 -0.97 5.91
N ASN A 23 -10.52 -1.98 5.19
CA ASN A 23 -9.85 -3.25 5.01
C ASN A 23 -8.54 -3.09 4.26
N LYS A 24 -8.49 -2.22 3.24
CA LYS A 24 -7.26 -1.93 2.50
C LYS A 24 -6.21 -1.32 3.40
N GLN A 25 -6.58 -0.34 4.23
CA GLN A 25 -5.65 0.30 5.15
C GLN A 25 -5.11 -0.68 6.18
N GLN A 26 -5.99 -1.49 6.77
CA GLN A 26 -5.60 -2.50 7.76
C GLN A 26 -4.71 -3.57 7.13
N GLU A 27 -5.05 -4.02 5.93
CA GLU A 27 -4.25 -4.98 5.19
C GLU A 27 -2.87 -4.41 4.88
N ALA A 28 -2.81 -3.16 4.43
CA ALA A 28 -1.55 -2.48 4.15
C ALA A 28 -0.68 -2.37 5.41
N GLU A 29 -1.26 -1.98 6.55
CA GLU A 29 -0.52 -1.91 7.82
C GLU A 29 0.07 -3.26 8.21
N ALA A 30 -0.72 -4.33 8.10
CA ALA A 30 -0.26 -5.68 8.44
C ALA A 30 0.87 -6.13 7.51
N LEU A 31 0.75 -5.85 6.22
CA LEU A 31 1.77 -6.21 5.23
C LEU A 31 3.04 -5.41 5.41
N ILE A 32 2.94 -4.11 5.70
CA ILE A 32 4.10 -3.26 5.98
C ILE A 32 4.83 -3.78 7.21
N LYS A 33 4.12 -4.12 8.27
CA LYS A 33 4.70 -4.69 9.47
C LYS A 33 5.48 -5.97 9.16
N LYS A 34 4.89 -6.87 8.37
CA LYS A 34 5.56 -8.12 7.95
C LYS A 34 6.79 -7.83 7.12
N SER A 35 6.72 -6.85 6.23
CA SER A 35 7.86 -6.44 5.41
C SER A 35 9.01 -5.94 6.27
N VAL A 36 8.73 -5.07 7.24
CA VAL A 36 9.73 -4.53 8.16
C VAL A 36 10.37 -5.64 8.98
N GLU A 37 9.58 -6.55 9.53
CA GLU A 37 10.07 -7.66 10.35
C GLU A 37 10.96 -8.62 9.55
N ALA A 38 10.67 -8.81 8.27
CA ALA A 38 11.42 -9.73 7.41
C ALA A 38 12.63 -9.10 6.75
N LEU A 39 12.77 -7.77 6.81
CA LEU A 39 13.71 -7.03 5.98
C LEU A 39 15.15 -7.57 6.03
N TYR A 40 15.68 -7.82 7.21
CA TYR A 40 17.06 -8.30 7.39
C TYR A 40 17.16 -9.82 7.45
N ASN A 41 16.11 -10.50 7.85
CA ASN A 41 16.11 -11.97 7.98
C ASN A 41 15.79 -12.67 6.66
N ASN A 42 14.88 -12.09 5.89
CA ASN A 42 14.44 -12.66 4.63
C ASN A 42 14.00 -11.52 3.69
N PRO A 43 14.97 -10.83 3.05
CA PRO A 43 14.66 -9.67 2.20
C PRO A 43 13.77 -10.02 1.01
N LYS A 44 13.81 -11.25 0.51
CA LYS A 44 12.92 -11.68 -0.56
C LYS A 44 11.46 -11.65 -0.13
N GLN A 45 11.19 -12.11 1.10
CA GLN A 45 9.86 -12.08 1.67
C GLN A 45 9.43 -10.64 2.00
N ALA A 46 10.36 -9.82 2.49
CA ALA A 46 10.10 -8.40 2.74
C ALA A 46 9.70 -7.67 1.46
N SER A 47 10.41 -7.93 0.37
CA SER A 47 10.08 -7.39 -0.96
C SER A 47 8.68 -7.81 -1.40
N TYR A 48 8.35 -9.08 -1.23
CA TYR A 48 7.04 -9.63 -1.57
C TYR A 48 5.91 -8.92 -0.82
N TYR A 49 6.04 -8.74 0.48
CA TYR A 49 5.02 -8.06 1.28
C TYR A 49 4.87 -6.58 0.90
N ALA A 50 5.99 -5.90 0.67
CA ALA A 50 5.97 -4.50 0.26
C ALA A 50 5.31 -4.34 -1.13
N ALA A 51 5.62 -5.23 -2.07
CA ALA A 51 5.00 -5.22 -3.39
C ALA A 51 3.48 -5.38 -3.31
N LYS A 52 3.01 -6.22 -2.39
CA LYS A 52 1.56 -6.40 -2.17
C LYS A 52 0.88 -5.12 -1.73
N VAL A 53 1.52 -4.34 -0.87
CA VAL A 53 0.97 -3.03 -0.45
C VAL A 53 0.86 -2.09 -1.65
N ILE A 54 1.90 -2.04 -2.48
CA ILE A 54 1.89 -1.20 -3.68
C ILE A 54 0.72 -1.58 -4.60
N GLU A 55 0.46 -2.87 -4.75
CA GLU A 55 -0.66 -3.38 -5.57
C GLU A 55 -2.04 -3.02 -5.00
N LEU A 56 -2.16 -2.81 -3.69
CA LEU A 56 -3.43 -2.41 -3.06
C LEU A 56 -3.87 -1.00 -3.49
N PHE A 57 -2.94 -0.13 -3.87
CA PHE A 57 -3.20 1.26 -4.20
C PHE A 57 -2.67 1.62 -5.59
N PRO A 58 -3.18 0.96 -6.67
CA PRO A 58 -2.58 1.10 -7.99
C PRO A 58 -2.70 2.50 -8.59
N GLU A 59 -3.78 3.20 -8.29
CA GLU A 59 -4.07 4.49 -8.91
C GLU A 59 -4.00 5.67 -7.95
N GLU A 60 -3.68 5.42 -6.69
CA GLU A 60 -3.67 6.47 -5.69
C GLU A 60 -2.36 7.24 -5.73
N ARG A 61 -2.49 8.58 -5.71
CA ARG A 61 -1.37 9.50 -5.61
C ARG A 61 -1.27 9.96 -4.16
N GLN A 62 -0.05 10.19 -3.68
CA GLN A 62 0.23 10.70 -2.34
C GLN A 62 -0.39 9.83 -1.23
N ASN A 63 -0.30 8.53 -1.39
CA ASN A 63 -0.70 7.58 -0.37
C ASN A 63 0.52 7.27 0.50
N ASP A 64 0.45 7.61 1.79
CA ASP A 64 1.57 7.43 2.72
C ASP A 64 1.96 5.97 2.87
N GLN A 65 1.00 5.06 2.93
CA GLN A 65 1.27 3.63 3.05
C GLN A 65 1.96 3.08 1.81
N LYS A 66 1.54 3.53 0.64
CA LYS A 66 2.18 3.16 -0.61
C LYS A 66 3.61 3.67 -0.67
N ALA A 67 3.84 4.93 -0.27
CA ALA A 67 5.18 5.50 -0.22
C ALA A 67 6.07 4.73 0.74
N GLU A 68 5.56 4.40 1.92
CA GLU A 68 6.28 3.60 2.92
C GLU A 68 6.63 2.21 2.37
N ALA A 69 5.69 1.56 1.70
CA ALA A 69 5.92 0.26 1.08
C ALA A 69 6.96 0.32 -0.03
N MET A 70 6.94 1.37 -0.84
CA MET A 70 7.95 1.59 -1.88
C MET A 70 9.35 1.75 -1.28
N PHE A 71 9.45 2.42 -0.14
CA PHE A 71 10.70 2.56 0.60
C PHE A 71 11.21 1.19 1.07
N TYR A 72 10.37 0.38 1.71
CA TYR A 72 10.78 -0.95 2.17
C TYR A 72 11.06 -1.90 1.02
N TYR A 73 10.31 -1.80 -0.06
CA TYR A 73 10.60 -2.54 -1.29
C TYR A 73 12.01 -2.20 -1.80
N SER A 74 12.32 -0.92 -1.84
CA SER A 74 13.65 -0.45 -2.23
C SER A 74 14.75 -1.02 -1.33
N GLN A 75 14.55 -1.00 -0.01
CA GLN A 75 15.53 -1.54 0.94
C GLN A 75 15.72 -3.05 0.76
N ALA A 76 14.64 -3.78 0.57
CA ALA A 76 14.68 -5.23 0.35
C ALA A 76 15.43 -5.56 -0.95
N GLU A 77 15.12 -4.87 -2.02
CA GLU A 77 15.78 -5.06 -3.32
C GLU A 77 17.28 -4.74 -3.24
N LYS A 78 17.66 -3.72 -2.47
CA LYS A 78 19.05 -3.39 -2.22
C LYS A 78 19.78 -4.56 -1.52
N LEU A 79 19.15 -5.14 -0.50
CA LEU A 79 19.71 -6.28 0.22
C LEU A 79 19.81 -7.52 -0.67
N LEU A 80 18.96 -7.64 -1.68
CA LEU A 80 19.02 -8.71 -2.68
C LEU A 80 20.03 -8.46 -3.80
N GLY A 81 20.65 -7.27 -3.80
CA GLY A 81 21.62 -6.91 -4.82
C GLY A 81 21.03 -6.27 -6.07
N ASN A 82 19.73 -6.01 -6.08
CA ASN A 82 19.03 -5.39 -7.21
C ASN A 82 19.08 -3.86 -7.09
N PHE A 83 20.27 -3.27 -7.26
CA PHE A 83 20.53 -1.86 -6.98
C PHE A 83 19.74 -0.92 -7.89
N ASP A 84 19.62 -1.24 -9.17
CA ASP A 84 18.87 -0.40 -10.11
C ASP A 84 17.40 -0.30 -9.73
N VAL A 85 16.78 -1.43 -9.40
CA VAL A 85 15.40 -1.48 -8.92
C VAL A 85 15.25 -0.71 -7.61
N SER A 86 16.21 -0.88 -6.71
CA SER A 86 16.23 -0.19 -5.42
C SER A 86 16.23 1.34 -5.61
N ILE A 87 17.15 1.84 -6.42
CA ILE A 87 17.30 3.29 -6.66
C ILE A 87 16.04 3.86 -7.29
N LYS A 88 15.51 3.19 -8.32
CA LYS A 88 14.29 3.64 -9.00
C LYS A 88 13.11 3.74 -8.04
N ASN A 89 12.91 2.71 -7.22
CA ASN A 89 11.79 2.70 -6.28
C ASN A 89 11.97 3.71 -5.15
N LEU A 90 13.19 4.01 -4.76
CA LEU A 90 13.47 5.04 -3.77
C LEU A 90 13.07 6.43 -4.28
N TYR A 91 13.42 6.73 -5.53
CA TYR A 91 13.00 8.00 -6.15
C TYR A 91 11.48 8.08 -6.30
N ASP A 92 10.85 6.99 -6.72
CA ASP A 92 9.39 6.93 -6.83
C ASP A 92 8.72 7.15 -5.46
N ALA A 93 9.28 6.57 -4.40
CA ALA A 93 8.78 6.74 -3.04
C ALA A 93 8.86 8.20 -2.59
N LEU A 94 9.97 8.87 -2.91
CA LEU A 94 10.15 10.29 -2.59
C LEU A 94 9.12 11.16 -3.31
N GLU A 95 8.83 10.88 -4.57
CA GLU A 95 7.81 11.61 -5.33
C GLU A 95 6.41 11.41 -4.74
N TYR A 96 6.11 10.19 -4.28
CA TYR A 96 4.82 9.89 -3.66
C TYR A 96 4.67 10.57 -2.31
N ALA A 97 5.73 10.64 -1.53
CA ALA A 97 5.71 11.20 -0.18
C ALA A 97 5.76 12.73 -0.18
N THR A 98 6.38 13.33 -1.20
CA THR A 98 6.57 14.78 -1.26
C THR A 98 5.44 15.43 -2.06
N PRO A 99 4.64 16.32 -1.44
CA PRO A 99 3.62 17.06 -2.19
C PRO A 99 4.28 17.88 -3.30
N ILE A 100 3.69 17.82 -4.49
CA ILE A 100 4.17 18.64 -5.61
C ILE A 100 3.92 20.10 -5.24
N LYS A 101 4.98 20.85 -5.00
CA LYS A 101 4.90 22.29 -4.83
C LYS A 101 4.86 22.92 -6.21
N SER A 102 3.69 23.44 -6.54
CA SER A 102 3.54 24.23 -7.75
C SER A 102 4.31 25.54 -7.63
#